data_4b1ab219821aff8bd873bccdbe21b82a
#
_entry.id   4b1ab219821aff8bd873bccdbe21b82a
#
_cell.length_a   1.000
_cell.length_b   1.000
_cell.length_c   1.000
_cell.angle_alpha   90.00
_cell.angle_beta   90.00
_cell.angle_gamma   90.00
#
_symmetry.space_group_name_H-M   'P 1'
#
loop_
_entity.id
_entity.type
_entity.pdbx_description
1 polymer ?
#
loop_
_entity_poly.entity_id
_entity_poly.type
_entity_poly.pdbx_seq_one_letter_code
_entity_poly.pdbx_strand_id
1 'polypeptide(L)'
;ELIGLGRSIYAVFERKLVAHALEKIEARLARAESRPTAQFVTTTPAGQLLRAVMTPVRDTAPGDATMHGFVLMLDNITRQFEDDSARDQLLHTFTEGSRASLGNLQAAVEMLGAPDMDTPVRERFQAVIGDEVRAMSQRIQDLATQSTQDLRTRWPLEDMLGADLVAAALRRIEALPGLRATAGAVDAT
;
A
#
# COMPACT_ATOMS: atom_id res chain seq x y z
N GLU A 1 10.15 23.84 15.29
CA GLU A 1 10.45 24.08 13.86
C GLU A 1 11.85 23.58 13.52
N LEU A 2 11.92 22.40 12.86
CA LEU A 2 13.20 21.78 12.48
C LEU A 2 13.71 22.26 11.12
N ILE A 3 12.84 22.80 10.29
CA ILE A 3 13.12 23.28 8.93
C ILE A 3 12.93 24.79 8.86
N GLY A 4 13.92 25.53 8.33
CA GLY A 4 13.85 26.98 8.18
C GLY A 4 15.10 27.54 7.51
N LEU A 5 15.00 28.80 7.05
CA LEU A 5 16.11 29.51 6.41
C LEU A 5 17.34 29.55 7.32
N GLY A 6 18.50 29.22 6.77
CA GLY A 6 19.77 29.20 7.50
C GLY A 6 20.01 27.98 8.39
N ARG A 7 19.10 27.00 8.41
CA ARG A 7 19.30 25.75 9.14
C ARG A 7 19.91 24.68 8.25
N SER A 8 20.76 23.85 8.85
CA SER A 8 21.38 22.75 8.13
C SER A 8 20.37 21.61 7.89
N ILE A 9 20.33 21.10 6.68
CA ILE A 9 19.57 19.90 6.30
C ILE A 9 19.97 18.69 7.15
N TYR A 10 21.20 18.66 7.64
CA TYR A 10 21.70 17.58 8.50
C TYR A 10 21.15 17.60 9.93
N ALA A 11 20.37 18.60 10.29
CA ALA A 11 19.57 18.58 11.53
C ALA A 11 18.37 17.66 11.44
N VAL A 12 17.92 17.35 10.21
CA VAL A 12 16.73 16.53 9.96
C VAL A 12 17.12 15.17 9.34
N PHE A 13 18.15 15.15 8.52
CA PHE A 13 18.57 13.97 7.77
C PHE A 13 20.00 13.54 8.11
N GLU A 14 20.22 12.23 8.12
CA GLU A 14 21.56 11.69 8.24
C GLU A 14 22.44 12.13 7.07
N ARG A 15 23.64 12.61 7.38
CA ARG A 15 24.60 13.09 6.39
C ARG A 15 24.89 12.04 5.29
N LYS A 16 24.98 10.75 5.67
CA LYS A 16 25.24 9.66 4.73
C LYS A 16 24.14 9.51 3.66
N LEU A 17 22.88 9.66 4.03
CA LEU A 17 21.75 9.55 3.10
C LEU A 17 21.75 10.70 2.09
N VAL A 18 22.00 11.92 2.57
CA VAL A 18 22.07 13.11 1.72
C VAL A 18 23.27 13.03 0.77
N ALA A 19 24.46 12.66 1.28
CA ALA A 19 25.66 12.49 0.47
C ALA A 19 25.46 11.45 -0.64
N HIS A 20 24.89 10.29 -0.31
CA HIS A 20 24.63 9.25 -1.29
C HIS A 20 23.58 9.68 -2.35
N ALA A 21 22.58 10.45 -1.95
CA ALA A 21 21.61 11.01 -2.89
C ALA A 21 22.26 12.00 -3.85
N LEU A 22 23.16 12.85 -3.36
CA LEU A 22 23.95 13.78 -4.18
C LEU A 22 24.84 13.06 -5.18
N GLU A 23 25.62 12.07 -4.73
CA GLU A 23 26.45 11.22 -5.61
C GLU A 23 25.61 10.55 -6.73
N LYS A 24 24.42 10.06 -6.41
CA LYS A 24 23.51 9.51 -7.41
C LYS A 24 23.06 10.55 -8.43
N ILE A 25 22.75 11.76 -7.97
CA ILE A 25 22.32 12.85 -8.86
C ILE A 25 23.49 13.24 -9.78
N GLU A 26 24.70 13.41 -9.25
CA GLU A 26 25.90 13.73 -10.01
C GLU A 26 26.20 12.66 -11.06
N ALA A 27 26.13 11.38 -10.70
CA ALA A 27 26.30 10.27 -11.64
C ALA A 27 25.24 10.24 -12.75
N ARG A 28 23.99 10.63 -12.46
CA ARG A 28 22.91 10.73 -13.44
C ARG A 28 23.08 11.96 -14.36
N LEU A 29 23.52 13.07 -13.78
CA LEU A 29 23.89 14.26 -14.56
C LEU A 29 25.03 13.97 -15.54
N ALA A 30 26.06 13.26 -15.11
CA ALA A 30 27.20 12.85 -15.97
C ALA A 30 26.73 11.95 -17.14
N ARG A 31 25.65 11.20 -16.97
CA ARG A 31 25.02 10.38 -18.03
C ARG A 31 24.00 11.13 -18.88
N ALA A 32 23.83 12.42 -18.68
CA ALA A 32 22.86 13.27 -19.34
C ALA A 32 21.41 12.74 -19.24
N GLU A 33 21.05 12.13 -18.11
CA GLU A 33 19.67 11.67 -17.88
C GLU A 33 18.71 12.86 -17.83
N SER A 34 17.52 12.70 -18.44
CA SER A 34 16.53 13.77 -18.56
C SER A 34 15.94 14.20 -17.20
N ARG A 35 15.91 13.29 -16.23
CA ARG A 35 15.39 13.54 -14.87
C ARG A 35 16.34 12.97 -13.80
N PRO A 36 17.45 13.66 -13.51
CA PRO A 36 18.44 13.22 -12.54
C PRO A 36 17.94 13.48 -11.11
N THR A 37 17.01 12.65 -10.63
CA THR A 37 16.47 12.72 -9.27
C THR A 37 17.01 11.58 -8.43
N ALA A 38 17.16 11.79 -7.11
CA ALA A 38 17.45 10.73 -6.16
C ALA A 38 16.37 10.70 -5.09
N GLN A 39 16.06 9.49 -4.59
CA GLN A 39 15.11 9.32 -3.51
C GLN A 39 15.69 8.44 -2.41
N PHE A 40 15.30 8.71 -1.19
CA PHE A 40 15.60 7.88 -0.03
C PHE A 40 14.45 7.94 0.98
N VAL A 41 14.40 6.94 1.85
CA VAL A 41 13.46 6.88 2.96
C VAL A 41 14.26 7.00 4.25
N THR A 42 13.74 7.76 5.20
CA THR A 42 14.31 7.92 6.53
C THR A 42 13.24 7.90 7.59
N THR A 43 13.64 7.59 8.82
CA THR A 43 12.73 7.61 9.97
C THR A 43 13.04 8.83 10.84
N THR A 44 12.02 9.58 11.20
CA THR A 44 12.17 10.69 12.16
C THR A 44 12.32 10.15 13.59
N PRO A 45 12.86 10.95 14.54
CA PRO A 45 12.89 10.57 15.95
C PRO A 45 11.51 10.27 16.55
N ALA A 46 10.44 10.79 15.93
CA ALA A 46 9.05 10.50 16.31
C ALA A 46 8.50 9.21 15.68
N GLY A 47 9.32 8.43 14.98
CA GLY A 47 8.92 7.16 14.35
C GLY A 47 8.21 7.31 13.00
N GLN A 48 8.11 8.52 12.45
CA GLN A 48 7.48 8.73 11.14
C GLN A 48 8.42 8.36 10.00
N LEU A 49 7.90 7.69 8.97
CA LEU A 49 8.61 7.39 7.74
C LEU A 49 8.45 8.53 6.74
N LEU A 50 9.56 9.15 6.37
CA LEU A 50 9.61 10.21 5.38
C LEU A 50 10.28 9.72 4.11
N ARG A 51 9.59 9.84 2.99
CA ARG A 51 10.17 9.72 1.65
C ARG A 51 10.69 11.07 1.21
N ALA A 52 11.97 11.17 0.94
CA ALA A 52 12.62 12.36 0.45
C ALA A 52 12.99 12.17 -1.02
N VAL A 53 12.54 13.08 -1.88
CA VAL A 53 12.91 13.15 -3.31
C VAL A 53 13.76 14.39 -3.50
N MET A 54 14.97 14.20 -3.97
CA MET A 54 15.93 15.26 -4.22
C MET A 54 16.07 15.47 -5.74
N THR A 55 15.89 16.73 -6.17
CA THR A 55 15.98 17.13 -7.58
C THR A 55 16.97 18.29 -7.70
N PRO A 56 17.97 18.22 -8.60
CA PRO A 56 18.95 19.30 -8.76
C PRO A 56 18.32 20.54 -9.39
N VAL A 57 18.75 21.69 -8.95
CA VAL A 57 18.49 22.98 -9.58
C VAL A 57 19.67 23.31 -10.49
N ARG A 58 19.40 23.51 -11.78
CA ARG A 58 20.40 23.83 -12.81
C ARG A 58 20.05 25.13 -13.48
N ASP A 59 21.06 25.85 -13.95
CA ASP A 59 20.86 26.98 -14.82
C ASP A 59 20.34 26.55 -16.20
N THR A 60 19.51 27.40 -16.81
CA THR A 60 18.88 27.12 -18.10
C THR A 60 19.86 27.36 -19.28
N ALA A 61 21.09 27.76 -19.00
CA ALA A 61 22.09 28.04 -20.04
C ALA A 61 22.53 26.73 -20.73
N PRO A 62 22.46 26.66 -22.06
CA PRO A 62 22.86 25.48 -22.80
C PRO A 62 24.38 25.24 -22.63
N GLY A 63 24.75 24.13 -21.99
CA GLY A 63 26.16 23.71 -21.83
C GLY A 63 26.69 23.74 -20.39
N ASP A 64 25.98 24.34 -19.44
CA ASP A 64 26.40 24.33 -18.04
C ASP A 64 25.69 23.24 -17.24
N ALA A 65 26.42 22.18 -16.92
CA ALA A 65 25.93 21.06 -16.11
C ALA A 65 26.08 21.32 -14.59
N THR A 66 26.45 22.55 -14.20
CA THR A 66 26.75 22.88 -12.80
C THR A 66 25.47 22.87 -11.96
N MET A 67 25.49 22.11 -10.88
CA MET A 67 24.39 22.07 -9.92
C MET A 67 24.56 23.22 -8.93
N HIS A 68 23.62 24.18 -8.93
CA HIS A 68 23.61 25.32 -7.99
C HIS A 68 22.92 25.03 -6.66
N GLY A 69 22.16 23.94 -6.62
CA GLY A 69 21.42 23.53 -5.43
C GLY A 69 20.51 22.34 -5.71
N PHE A 70 19.62 22.08 -4.81
CA PHE A 70 18.61 21.04 -4.99
C PHE A 70 17.29 21.43 -4.29
N VAL A 71 16.20 20.92 -4.82
CA VAL A 71 14.89 20.92 -4.20
C VAL A 71 14.69 19.60 -3.51
N LEU A 72 14.25 19.63 -2.25
CA LEU A 72 13.90 18.45 -1.48
C LEU A 72 12.40 18.43 -1.26
N MET A 73 11.74 17.43 -1.80
CA MET A 73 10.33 17.16 -1.57
C MET A 73 10.23 16.08 -0.49
N LEU A 74 9.45 16.32 0.55
CA LEU A 74 9.22 15.39 1.65
C LEU A 74 7.77 14.93 1.65
N ASP A 75 7.60 13.63 1.75
CA ASP A 75 6.30 12.99 1.83
C ASP A 75 6.27 12.06 3.05
N ASN A 76 5.27 12.21 3.90
CA ASN A 76 5.08 11.33 5.05
C ASN A 76 4.32 10.08 4.61
N ILE A 77 5.06 8.99 4.49
CA ILE A 77 4.54 7.69 4.02
C ILE A 77 4.25 6.70 5.16
N THR A 78 4.27 7.16 6.42
CA THR A 78 4.08 6.30 7.60
C THR A 78 2.79 5.51 7.50
N ARG A 79 1.68 6.23 7.29
CA ARG A 79 0.35 5.61 7.20
C ARG A 79 0.22 4.66 6.02
N GLN A 80 0.74 5.05 4.87
CA GLN A 80 0.75 4.19 3.69
C GLN A 80 1.53 2.89 3.93
N PHE A 81 2.69 2.99 4.57
CA PHE A 81 3.51 1.84 4.89
C PHE A 81 2.86 0.92 5.93
N GLU A 82 2.23 1.49 6.96
CA GLU A 82 1.47 0.74 7.97
C GLU A 82 0.30 -0.02 7.34
N ASP A 83 -0.48 0.64 6.48
CA ASP A 83 -1.60 0.03 5.75
C ASP A 83 -1.14 -1.11 4.84
N ASP A 84 -0.07 -0.90 4.06
CA ASP A 84 0.48 -1.92 3.17
C ASP A 84 1.02 -3.12 3.97
N SER A 85 1.73 -2.86 5.08
CA SER A 85 2.25 -3.91 5.97
C SER A 85 1.14 -4.71 6.63
N ALA A 86 0.08 -4.05 7.10
CA ALA A 86 -1.08 -4.72 7.68
C ALA A 86 -1.78 -5.63 6.66
N ARG A 87 -1.94 -5.14 5.41
CA ARG A 87 -2.52 -5.93 4.33
C ARG A 87 -1.66 -7.16 3.99
N ASP A 88 -0.36 -6.99 3.88
CA ASP A 88 0.56 -8.08 3.56
C ASP A 88 0.55 -9.14 4.68
N GLN A 89 0.48 -8.71 5.94
CA GLN A 89 0.37 -9.61 7.09
C GLN A 89 -0.94 -10.39 7.08
N LEU A 90 -2.07 -9.76 6.73
CA LEU A 90 -3.36 -10.43 6.56
C LEU A 90 -3.32 -11.50 5.48
N LEU A 91 -2.78 -11.18 4.31
CA LEU A 91 -2.65 -12.11 3.20
C LEU A 91 -1.73 -13.27 3.56
N HIS A 92 -0.62 -13.01 4.26
CA HIS A 92 0.29 -14.05 4.73
C HIS A 92 -0.42 -15.00 5.71
N THR A 93 -1.07 -14.45 6.73
CA THR A 93 -1.81 -15.25 7.75
C THR A 93 -2.92 -16.08 7.09
N PHE A 94 -3.67 -15.50 6.15
CA PHE A 94 -4.69 -16.20 5.39
C PHE A 94 -4.10 -17.35 4.57
N THR A 95 -2.99 -17.10 3.86
CA THR A 95 -2.34 -18.10 3.01
C THR A 95 -1.81 -19.27 3.82
N GLU A 96 -1.11 -19.01 4.91
CA GLU A 96 -0.57 -20.04 5.79
C GLU A 96 -1.68 -20.85 6.47
N GLY A 97 -2.72 -20.19 6.98
CA GLY A 97 -3.86 -20.88 7.57
C GLY A 97 -4.64 -21.73 6.57
N SER A 98 -4.80 -21.23 5.33
CA SER A 98 -5.47 -21.99 4.26
C SER A 98 -4.67 -23.21 3.83
N ARG A 99 -3.33 -23.07 3.72
CA ARG A 99 -2.44 -24.19 3.39
C ARG A 99 -2.50 -25.29 4.44
N ALA A 100 -2.51 -24.92 5.73
CA ALA A 100 -2.62 -25.89 6.83
C ALA A 100 -3.96 -26.63 6.76
N SER A 101 -5.09 -25.91 6.60
CA SER A 101 -6.41 -26.53 6.47
C SER A 101 -6.51 -27.46 5.27
N LEU A 102 -5.98 -27.06 4.11
CA LEU A 102 -5.94 -27.93 2.93
C LEU A 102 -5.12 -29.20 3.15
N GLY A 103 -3.99 -29.11 3.86
CA GLY A 103 -3.17 -30.26 4.25
C GLY A 103 -3.94 -31.23 5.15
N ASN A 104 -4.65 -30.72 6.15
CA ASN A 104 -5.49 -31.51 7.05
C ASN A 104 -6.65 -32.19 6.31
N LEU A 105 -7.31 -31.44 5.41
CA LEU A 105 -8.38 -31.98 4.56
C LEU A 105 -7.86 -33.10 3.67
N GLN A 106 -6.73 -32.91 3.01
CA GLN A 106 -6.12 -33.90 2.13
C GLN A 106 -5.77 -35.17 2.91
N ALA A 107 -5.11 -35.05 4.06
CA ALA A 107 -4.79 -36.19 4.91
C ALA A 107 -6.05 -36.92 5.38
N ALA A 108 -7.11 -36.20 5.81
CA ALA A 108 -8.36 -36.80 6.22
C ALA A 108 -9.07 -37.55 5.08
N VAL A 109 -9.06 -36.99 3.86
CA VAL A 109 -9.63 -37.63 2.67
C VAL A 109 -8.84 -38.87 2.28
N GLU A 110 -7.52 -38.83 2.31
CA GLU A 110 -6.65 -40.01 2.03
C GLU A 110 -6.93 -41.13 3.03
N MET A 111 -7.05 -40.82 4.32
CA MET A 111 -7.38 -41.79 5.35
C MET A 111 -8.77 -42.40 5.16
N LEU A 112 -9.77 -41.62 4.73
CA LEU A 112 -11.13 -42.13 4.43
C LEU A 112 -11.18 -43.09 3.25
N GLY A 113 -10.16 -43.09 2.38
CA GLY A 113 -10.01 -44.02 1.28
C GLY A 113 -9.55 -45.43 1.70
N ALA A 114 -9.18 -45.64 2.96
CA ALA A 114 -8.75 -46.97 3.44
C ALA A 114 -9.92 -47.95 3.48
N PRO A 115 -9.77 -49.18 2.89
CA PRO A 115 -10.90 -50.11 2.72
C PRO A 115 -11.43 -50.71 4.01
N ASP A 116 -10.60 -50.83 5.05
CA ASP A 116 -10.93 -51.55 6.31
C ASP A 116 -11.04 -50.59 7.51
N MET A 117 -11.55 -49.37 7.28
CA MET A 117 -11.69 -48.37 8.35
C MET A 117 -12.93 -48.64 9.20
N ASP A 118 -12.74 -48.66 10.53
CA ASP A 118 -13.82 -48.74 11.52
C ASP A 118 -14.75 -47.55 11.45
N THR A 119 -16.05 -47.76 11.66
CA THR A 119 -17.08 -46.71 11.62
C THR A 119 -16.76 -45.49 12.53
N PRO A 120 -16.35 -45.68 13.81
CA PRO A 120 -16.03 -44.54 14.69
C PRO A 120 -14.84 -43.71 14.19
N VAL A 121 -13.86 -44.34 13.56
CA VAL A 121 -12.68 -43.68 12.99
C VAL A 121 -13.10 -42.89 11.74
N ARG A 122 -13.95 -43.45 10.91
CA ARG A 122 -14.53 -42.78 9.73
C ARG A 122 -15.30 -41.50 10.12
N GLU A 123 -16.18 -41.62 11.13
CA GLU A 123 -16.93 -40.47 11.64
C GLU A 123 -16.03 -39.35 12.17
N ARG A 124 -14.92 -39.71 12.83
CA ARG A 124 -13.93 -38.77 13.30
C ARG A 124 -13.25 -38.00 12.16
N PHE A 125 -12.85 -38.66 11.08
CA PHE A 125 -12.25 -37.98 9.92
C PHE A 125 -13.27 -37.11 9.19
N GLN A 126 -14.53 -37.55 9.09
CA GLN A 126 -15.61 -36.72 8.54
C GLN A 126 -15.84 -35.45 9.39
N ALA A 127 -15.79 -35.56 10.71
CA ALA A 127 -15.87 -34.42 11.61
C ALA A 127 -14.70 -33.45 11.38
N VAL A 128 -13.46 -33.95 11.25
CA VAL A 128 -12.28 -33.11 10.96
C VAL A 128 -12.47 -32.36 9.65
N ILE A 129 -12.95 -33.02 8.59
CA ILE A 129 -13.23 -32.35 7.30
C ILE A 129 -14.27 -31.22 7.50
N GLY A 130 -15.35 -31.50 8.22
CA GLY A 130 -16.40 -30.51 8.51
C GLY A 130 -15.87 -29.29 9.30
N ASP A 131 -15.00 -29.56 10.27
CA ASP A 131 -14.40 -28.48 11.09
C ASP A 131 -13.44 -27.63 10.26
N GLU A 132 -12.59 -28.22 9.45
CA GLU A 132 -11.66 -27.49 8.59
C GLU A 132 -12.38 -26.64 7.52
N VAL A 133 -13.45 -27.17 6.92
CA VAL A 133 -14.28 -26.42 5.97
C VAL A 133 -14.92 -25.22 6.63
N ARG A 134 -15.46 -25.37 7.86
CA ARG A 134 -16.02 -24.25 8.63
C ARG A 134 -14.97 -23.22 8.98
N ALA A 135 -13.81 -23.64 9.45
CA ALA A 135 -12.69 -22.76 9.78
C ALA A 135 -12.22 -21.96 8.55
N MET A 136 -12.14 -22.60 7.38
CA MET A 136 -11.76 -21.95 6.13
C MET A 136 -12.81 -20.94 5.67
N SER A 137 -14.10 -21.29 5.77
CA SER A 137 -15.21 -20.38 5.46
C SER A 137 -15.20 -19.14 6.35
N GLN A 138 -14.94 -19.32 7.66
CA GLN A 138 -14.84 -18.20 8.59
C GLN A 138 -13.67 -17.28 8.23
N ARG A 139 -12.48 -17.81 7.93
CA ARG A 139 -11.31 -17.00 7.50
C ARG A 139 -11.60 -16.19 6.24
N ILE A 140 -12.34 -16.75 5.28
CA ILE A 140 -12.75 -16.03 4.07
C ILE A 140 -13.69 -14.87 4.41
N GLN A 141 -14.65 -15.09 5.30
CA GLN A 141 -15.57 -14.03 5.74
C GLN A 141 -14.84 -12.92 6.51
N ASP A 142 -13.92 -13.29 7.39
CA ASP A 142 -13.12 -12.32 8.15
C ASP A 142 -12.27 -11.46 7.21
N LEU A 143 -11.61 -12.06 6.23
CA LEU A 143 -10.83 -11.35 5.21
C LEU A 143 -11.71 -10.41 4.39
N ALA A 144 -12.89 -10.85 3.95
CA ALA A 144 -13.83 -10.03 3.20
C ALA A 144 -14.33 -8.82 4.02
N THR A 145 -14.63 -9.04 5.30
CA THR A 145 -15.07 -7.98 6.22
C THR A 145 -13.97 -6.95 6.43
N GLN A 146 -12.75 -7.41 6.68
CA GLN A 146 -11.59 -6.58 6.92
C GLN A 146 -11.22 -5.77 5.68
N SER A 147 -11.22 -6.39 4.50
CA SER A 147 -11.01 -5.71 3.21
C SER A 147 -12.05 -4.62 2.94
N THR A 148 -13.31 -4.83 3.34
CA THR A 148 -14.38 -3.84 3.16
C THR A 148 -14.22 -2.67 4.15
N GLN A 149 -13.78 -2.92 5.37
CA GLN A 149 -13.48 -1.87 6.35
C GLN A 149 -12.30 -1.01 5.91
N ASP A 150 -11.23 -1.63 5.39
CA ASP A 150 -10.07 -0.91 4.87
C ASP A 150 -10.43 0.00 3.69
N LEU A 151 -11.33 -0.42 2.82
CA LEU A 151 -11.83 0.41 1.73
C LEU A 151 -12.61 1.64 2.23
N ARG A 152 -13.35 1.52 3.33
CA ARG A 152 -14.09 2.64 3.93
C ARG A 152 -13.19 3.66 4.62
N THR A 153 -12.12 3.20 5.27
CA THR A 153 -11.16 4.07 5.97
C THR A 153 -10.15 4.73 5.03
N ARG A 154 -9.95 4.19 3.83
CA ARG A 154 -9.06 4.74 2.80
C ARG A 154 -9.67 5.85 1.96
N TRP A 155 -10.94 6.19 2.17
CA TRP A 155 -11.52 7.35 1.49
C TRP A 155 -10.81 8.59 2.02
N PRO A 156 -9.93 9.25 1.25
CA PRO A 156 -9.36 10.51 1.70
C PRO A 156 -10.52 11.49 1.85
N LEU A 157 -10.78 11.90 3.08
CA LEU A 157 -11.63 13.06 3.35
C LEU A 157 -10.78 14.29 2.98
N GLU A 158 -10.62 14.52 1.68
CA GLU A 158 -10.18 15.79 1.16
C GLU A 158 -11.42 16.69 1.03
N ASP A 159 -11.28 17.96 1.34
CA ASP A 159 -12.31 18.96 1.08
C ASP A 159 -12.59 18.95 -0.43
N MET A 160 -13.70 18.31 -0.82
CA MET A 160 -14.11 18.22 -2.20
C MET A 160 -15.36 19.05 -2.37
N LEU A 161 -15.39 19.89 -3.39
CA LEU A 161 -16.62 20.60 -3.75
C LEU A 161 -17.72 19.59 -4.05
N GLY A 162 -18.92 19.82 -3.52
CA GLY A 162 -20.07 18.93 -3.73
C GLY A 162 -20.33 18.62 -5.21
N ALA A 163 -20.07 19.59 -6.09
CA ALA A 163 -20.14 19.42 -7.54
C ALA A 163 -19.15 18.37 -8.08
N ASP A 164 -17.93 18.31 -7.54
CA ASP A 164 -16.92 17.34 -7.96
C ASP A 164 -17.26 15.93 -7.51
N LEU A 165 -17.85 15.80 -6.32
CA LEU A 165 -18.35 14.52 -5.80
C LEU A 165 -19.46 13.97 -6.71
N VAL A 166 -20.42 14.82 -7.07
CA VAL A 166 -21.52 14.43 -7.97
C VAL A 166 -21.00 14.06 -9.35
N ALA A 167 -20.06 14.84 -9.91
CA ALA A 167 -19.43 14.53 -11.19
C ALA A 167 -18.65 13.22 -11.18
N ALA A 168 -17.96 12.90 -10.07
CA ALA A 168 -17.26 11.64 -9.91
C ALA A 168 -18.22 10.44 -9.80
N ALA A 169 -19.32 10.60 -9.06
CA ALA A 169 -20.38 9.59 -8.94
C ALA A 169 -21.07 9.30 -10.29
N LEU A 170 -21.38 10.35 -11.05
CA LEU A 170 -21.97 10.23 -12.39
C LEU A 170 -21.07 9.46 -13.34
N ARG A 171 -19.78 9.81 -13.41
CA ARG A 171 -18.79 9.09 -14.25
C ARG A 171 -18.73 7.60 -13.90
N ARG A 172 -18.86 7.26 -12.62
CA ARG A 172 -18.80 5.87 -12.15
C ARG A 172 -20.07 5.09 -12.49
N ILE A 173 -21.24 5.74 -12.48
CA ILE A 173 -22.51 5.15 -12.87
C ILE A 173 -22.59 4.97 -14.39
N GLU A 174 -22.11 5.95 -15.17
CA GLU A 174 -22.06 5.87 -16.63
C GLU A 174 -21.11 4.79 -17.16
N ALA A 175 -20.10 4.40 -16.36
CA ALA A 175 -19.21 3.28 -16.68
C ALA A 175 -19.90 1.90 -16.52
N LEU A 176 -21.10 1.84 -15.92
CA LEU A 176 -21.89 0.61 -15.80
C LEU A 176 -22.83 0.46 -16.99
N PRO A 177 -22.79 -0.67 -17.72
CA PRO A 177 -23.62 -0.85 -18.90
C PRO A 177 -25.12 -0.84 -18.55
N GLY A 178 -25.88 0.03 -19.19
CA GLY A 178 -27.33 0.13 -19.06
C GLY A 178 -27.86 1.13 -18.02
N LEU A 179 -26.98 1.86 -17.32
CA LEU A 179 -27.40 2.90 -16.38
C LEU A 179 -27.10 4.29 -16.94
N ARG A 180 -28.08 5.20 -16.82
CA ARG A 180 -27.91 6.64 -17.07
C ARG A 180 -28.33 7.38 -15.82
N ALA A 181 -27.52 8.28 -15.34
CA ALA A 181 -27.82 9.13 -14.21
C ALA A 181 -27.71 10.61 -14.63
N THR A 182 -28.61 11.43 -14.15
CA THR A 182 -28.56 12.89 -14.32
C THR A 182 -28.54 13.53 -12.94
N ALA A 183 -27.66 14.51 -12.75
CA ALA A 183 -27.63 15.31 -11.54
C ALA A 183 -28.75 16.36 -11.59
N GLY A 184 -29.52 16.48 -10.52
CA GLY A 184 -30.35 17.66 -10.27
C GLY A 184 -29.48 18.86 -9.86
N ALA A 185 -30.10 20.04 -9.68
CA ALA A 185 -29.41 21.22 -9.17
C ALA A 185 -28.78 20.93 -7.80
N VAL A 186 -27.47 21.08 -7.66
CA VAL A 186 -26.75 20.99 -6.39
C VAL A 186 -26.54 22.40 -5.91
N ASP A 187 -27.13 22.75 -4.76
CA ASP A 187 -26.86 24.03 -4.12
C ASP A 187 -25.37 24.10 -3.71
N ALA A 188 -24.68 25.13 -4.18
CA ALA A 188 -23.32 25.44 -3.76
C ALA A 188 -23.40 26.18 -2.42
N THR A 189 -23.33 25.44 -1.31
CA THR A 189 -23.06 26.00 0.03
C THR A 189 -21.69 25.55 0.48
#